data_523936046d40ffc2dc8da33f52b15a26
#
_entry.id   523936046d40ffc2dc8da33f52b15a26
#
_cell.length_a   1.000
_cell.length_b   1.000
_cell.length_c   1.000
_cell.angle_alpha   90.00
_cell.angle_beta   90.00
_cell.angle_gamma   90.00
#
_symmetry.space_group_name_H-M   'P 1'
#
loop_
_entity.id
_entity.type
_entity.pdbx_description
1 polymer ?
#
loop_
_entity_poly.entity_id
_entity_poly.type
_entity_poly.pdbx_seq_one_letter_code
_entity_poly.pdbx_strand_id
1 'polypeptide(L)'
;MGGRRLLCQSLHAEFSPQGIHIAHVIIDGIVDSPDTVGKMLGEKKFDELKKIKTTNGIINPEKIAETYLHLVNQHPSAWTFEMDIRSQNELAWWNSESRNV
;
A
#
# COMPACT_ATOMS: atom_id res chain seq x y z
N MET A 1 -5.83 -10.06 -6.45
CA MET A 1 -6.02 -9.72 -5.01
C MET A 1 -6.65 -10.85 -4.22
N GLY A 2 -7.74 -11.44 -4.73
CA GLY A 2 -8.43 -12.52 -4.02
C GLY A 2 -7.55 -13.73 -3.72
N GLY A 3 -6.70 -14.14 -4.68
CA GLY A 3 -5.81 -15.29 -4.49
C GLY A 3 -4.76 -15.05 -3.39
N ARG A 4 -4.22 -13.85 -3.32
CA ARG A 4 -3.25 -13.50 -2.28
C ARG A 4 -3.88 -13.47 -0.91
N ARG A 5 -5.10 -12.96 -0.81
CA ARG A 5 -5.83 -12.92 0.45
C ARG A 5 -6.11 -14.32 0.97
N LEU A 6 -6.54 -15.24 0.09
CA LEU A 6 -6.78 -16.63 0.45
C LEU A 6 -5.49 -17.32 0.90
N LEU A 7 -4.39 -17.08 0.21
CA LEU A 7 -3.09 -17.61 0.61
C LEU A 7 -2.71 -17.09 2.00
N CYS A 8 -2.87 -15.80 2.25
CA CYS A 8 -2.55 -15.24 3.56
C CYS A 8 -3.43 -15.81 4.67
N GLN A 9 -4.70 -16.08 4.40
CA GLN A 9 -5.57 -16.72 5.38
C GLN A 9 -5.10 -18.13 5.71
N SER A 10 -4.70 -18.90 4.71
CA SER A 10 -4.15 -20.24 4.93
C SER A 10 -2.87 -20.19 5.74
N LEU A 11 -1.98 -19.27 5.40
CA LEU A 11 -0.73 -19.09 6.14
C LEU A 11 -0.98 -18.65 7.57
N HIS A 12 -1.93 -17.75 7.78
CA HIS A 12 -2.31 -17.30 9.12
C HIS A 12 -2.81 -18.48 9.96
N ALA A 13 -3.71 -19.29 9.40
CA ALA A 13 -4.26 -20.44 10.12
C ALA A 13 -3.16 -21.45 10.50
N GLU A 14 -2.19 -21.65 9.62
CA GLU A 14 -1.11 -22.60 9.84
C GLU A 14 -0.05 -22.09 10.82
N PHE A 15 0.37 -20.83 10.67
CA PHE A 15 1.55 -20.31 11.35
C PHE A 15 1.26 -19.41 12.55
N SER A 16 0.07 -18.82 12.64
CA SER A 16 -0.22 -17.95 13.79
C SER A 16 -0.15 -18.68 15.14
N PRO A 17 -0.57 -19.96 15.24
CA PRO A 17 -0.37 -20.68 16.51
C PRO A 17 1.08 -20.86 16.90
N GLN A 18 2.00 -20.73 15.94
CA GLN A 18 3.44 -20.84 16.18
C GLN A 18 4.08 -19.48 16.48
N GLY A 19 3.29 -18.42 16.61
CA GLY A 19 3.80 -17.09 16.91
C GLY A 19 4.26 -16.31 15.69
N ILE A 20 3.88 -16.70 14.49
CA ILE A 20 4.24 -16.02 13.26
C ILE A 20 3.07 -15.12 12.81
N HIS A 21 3.35 -13.83 12.68
CA HIS A 21 2.36 -12.84 12.27
C HIS A 21 2.29 -12.77 10.74
N ILE A 22 1.15 -13.13 10.19
CA ILE A 22 0.89 -13.02 8.75
C ILE A 22 -0.01 -11.81 8.54
N ALA A 23 0.42 -10.89 7.70
CA ALA A 23 -0.37 -9.72 7.35
C ALA A 23 -0.43 -9.54 5.84
N HIS A 24 -1.61 -9.22 5.33
CA HIS A 24 -1.85 -8.92 3.93
C HIS A 24 -1.97 -7.41 3.79
N VAL A 25 -0.96 -6.78 3.19
CA VAL A 25 -0.94 -5.33 3.01
C VAL A 25 -1.24 -5.02 1.55
N ILE A 26 -2.28 -4.21 1.32
CA ILE A 26 -2.66 -3.75 -0.01
C ILE A 26 -2.12 -2.34 -0.16
N ILE A 27 -1.30 -2.12 -1.18
CA ILE A 27 -0.80 -0.79 -1.51
C ILE A 27 -1.54 -0.34 -2.76
N ASP A 28 -2.55 0.50 -2.55
CA ASP A 28 -3.45 0.93 -3.61
C ASP A 28 -3.15 2.38 -3.97
N GLY A 29 -2.26 2.54 -4.94
CA GLY A 29 -1.84 3.84 -5.41
C GLY A 29 -0.44 3.81 -5.99
N ILE A 30 0.02 4.97 -6.42
CA ILE A 30 1.35 5.13 -6.99
C ILE A 30 2.34 5.46 -5.87
N VAL A 31 3.39 4.66 -5.79
CA VAL A 31 4.46 4.86 -4.81
C VAL A 31 5.51 5.79 -5.42
N ASP A 32 5.98 6.75 -4.64
CA ASP A 32 7.04 7.67 -5.04
C ASP A 32 8.37 6.92 -5.07
N SER A 33 8.61 6.18 -6.15
CA SER A 33 9.78 5.35 -6.32
C SER A 33 10.41 5.59 -7.69
N PRO A 34 11.45 6.43 -7.76
CA PRO A 34 12.15 6.70 -9.02
C PRO A 34 12.75 5.44 -9.66
N ASP A 35 13.14 4.47 -8.84
CA ASP A 35 13.78 3.25 -9.31
C ASP A 35 12.83 2.24 -9.95
N THR A 36 11.54 2.35 -9.68
CA THR A 36 10.53 1.46 -10.25
C THR A 36 9.56 2.20 -11.14
N VAL A 37 8.70 3.02 -10.55
CA VAL A 37 7.67 3.76 -11.29
C VAL A 37 8.30 4.79 -12.21
N GLY A 38 9.33 5.49 -11.74
CA GLY A 38 10.05 6.48 -12.54
C GLY A 38 10.68 5.87 -13.79
N LYS A 39 11.31 4.71 -13.66
CA LYS A 39 11.92 4.00 -14.79
C LYS A 39 10.87 3.45 -15.75
N MET A 40 9.78 2.95 -15.22
CA MET A 40 8.71 2.37 -16.03
C MET A 40 7.99 3.43 -16.88
N LEU A 41 7.74 4.60 -16.32
CA LEU A 41 7.04 5.70 -16.99
C LEU A 41 7.96 6.64 -17.75
N GLY A 42 9.26 6.64 -17.41
CA GLY A 42 10.20 7.65 -17.87
C GLY A 42 10.18 8.86 -16.94
N GLU A 43 11.35 9.47 -16.78
CA GLU A 43 11.55 10.58 -15.84
C GLU A 43 10.57 11.73 -16.09
N LYS A 44 10.38 12.10 -17.36
CA LYS A 44 9.50 13.20 -17.72
C LYS A 44 8.04 12.93 -17.37
N LYS A 45 7.55 11.73 -17.67
CA LYS A 45 6.18 11.35 -17.34
C LYS A 45 5.95 11.23 -15.85
N PHE A 46 6.96 10.73 -15.14
CA PHE A 46 6.89 10.64 -13.68
C PHE A 46 6.81 12.03 -13.05
N ASP A 47 7.62 12.97 -13.53
CA ASP A 47 7.59 14.35 -13.05
C ASP A 47 6.27 15.03 -13.38
N GLU A 48 5.71 14.79 -14.56
CA GLU A 48 4.41 15.31 -14.94
C GLU A 48 3.30 14.76 -14.04
N LEU A 49 3.37 13.47 -13.74
CA LEU A 49 2.40 12.83 -12.85
C LEU A 49 2.46 13.43 -11.44
N LYS A 50 3.65 13.70 -10.94
CA LYS A 50 3.83 14.32 -9.63
C LYS A 50 3.29 15.74 -9.60
N LYS A 51 3.36 16.45 -10.71
CA LYS A 51 2.79 17.81 -10.82
C LYS A 51 1.26 17.80 -10.89
N ILE A 52 0.69 16.81 -11.56
CA ILE A 52 -0.76 16.67 -11.70
C ILE A 52 -1.39 16.29 -10.37
N LYS A 53 -0.75 15.37 -9.64
CA LYS A 53 -1.24 14.96 -8.34
C LYS A 53 -0.96 16.05 -7.31
N THR A 54 -1.97 16.36 -6.51
CA THR A 54 -1.84 17.34 -5.44
C THR A 54 -0.95 16.79 -4.33
N THR A 55 -0.68 17.63 -3.33
CA THR A 55 0.05 17.22 -2.14
C THR A 55 -0.58 15.95 -1.56
N ASN A 56 0.26 14.97 -1.24
CA ASN A 56 -0.16 13.66 -0.71
C ASN A 56 -0.99 12.87 -1.73
N GLY A 57 -0.74 13.06 -3.03
CA GLY A 57 -1.37 12.25 -4.07
C GLY A 57 -0.55 11.03 -4.47
N ILE A 58 0.69 10.94 -4.01
CA ILE A 58 1.61 9.83 -4.26
C ILE A 58 2.07 9.29 -2.92
N ILE A 59 2.12 7.96 -2.79
CA ILE A 59 2.46 7.32 -1.53
C ILE A 59 3.96 7.44 -1.25
N ASN A 60 4.30 7.94 -0.08
CA ASN A 60 5.68 8.07 0.37
C ASN A 60 6.18 6.72 0.88
N PRO A 61 7.24 6.14 0.28
CA PRO A 61 7.73 4.82 0.69
C PRO A 61 8.24 4.77 2.14
N GLU A 62 8.76 5.86 2.67
CA GLU A 62 9.19 5.91 4.07
C GLU A 62 8.00 5.73 5.02
N LYS A 63 6.85 6.25 4.65
CA LYS A 63 5.64 6.10 5.45
C LYS A 63 5.06 4.70 5.37
N ILE A 64 5.25 4.02 4.23
CA ILE A 64 4.93 2.60 4.11
C ILE A 64 5.81 1.79 5.06
N ALA A 65 7.10 2.11 5.10
CA ALA A 65 8.04 1.42 6.00
C ALA A 65 7.66 1.60 7.47
N GLU A 66 7.23 2.79 7.86
CA GLU A 66 6.74 3.04 9.22
C GLU A 66 5.55 2.16 9.57
N THR A 67 4.64 1.98 8.61
CA THR A 67 3.47 1.11 8.80
C THR A 67 3.90 -0.35 8.97
N TYR A 68 4.85 -0.83 8.18
CA TYR A 68 5.35 -2.19 8.35
C TYR A 68 6.01 -2.37 9.71
N LEU A 69 6.78 -1.40 10.16
CA LEU A 69 7.40 -1.46 11.49
C LEU A 69 6.34 -1.55 12.60
N HIS A 70 5.25 -0.80 12.44
CA HIS A 70 4.13 -0.88 13.36
C HIS A 70 3.53 -2.29 13.41
N LEU A 71 3.33 -2.91 12.24
CA LEU A 71 2.81 -4.27 12.17
C LEU A 71 3.72 -5.28 12.88
N VAL A 72 5.03 -5.15 12.66
CA VAL A 72 6.01 -6.05 13.28
C VAL A 72 5.97 -5.96 14.80
N ASN A 73 5.69 -4.79 15.34
CA ASN A 73 5.70 -4.52 16.76
C ASN A 73 4.35 -4.72 17.45
N GLN A 74 3.34 -5.18 16.74
CA GLN A 74 2.01 -5.39 17.34
C GLN A 74 2.04 -6.56 18.33
N HIS A 75 1.30 -6.40 19.43
CA HIS A 75 1.13 -7.46 20.41
C HIS A 75 0.34 -8.62 19.79
N PRO A 76 0.73 -9.88 20.05
CA PRO A 76 0.06 -11.04 19.44
C PRO A 76 -1.43 -11.16 19.71
N SER A 77 -1.93 -10.53 20.78
CA SER A 77 -3.37 -10.54 21.06
C SER A 77 -4.17 -9.63 20.13
N ALA A 78 -3.49 -8.78 19.36
CA ALA A 78 -4.14 -7.80 18.50
C ALA A 78 -3.35 -7.60 17.20
N TRP A 79 -3.15 -8.67 16.47
CA TRP A 79 -2.46 -8.63 15.19
C TRP A 79 -3.39 -8.17 14.07
N THR A 80 -2.90 -7.24 13.25
CA THR A 80 -3.59 -6.84 12.02
C THR A 80 -3.40 -7.94 10.98
N PHE A 81 -4.49 -8.46 10.44
CA PHE A 81 -4.42 -9.44 9.36
C PHE A 81 -4.41 -8.77 7.98
N GLU A 82 -5.20 -7.74 7.79
CA GLU A 82 -5.31 -7.08 6.48
C GLU A 82 -5.40 -5.58 6.65
N MET A 83 -4.70 -4.84 5.79
CA MET A 83 -4.81 -3.38 5.75
C MET A 83 -4.60 -2.88 4.33
N ASP A 84 -5.19 -1.73 4.04
CA ASP A 84 -5.13 -1.07 2.75
C ASP A 84 -4.47 0.29 2.94
N ILE A 85 -3.41 0.56 2.18
CA ILE A 85 -2.68 1.81 2.25
C ILE A 85 -2.96 2.61 0.99
N ARG A 86 -3.49 3.83 1.17
CA ARG A 86 -3.79 4.74 0.08
C ARG A 86 -3.29 6.13 0.44
N SER A 87 -3.00 6.94 -0.59
CA SER A 87 -2.69 8.34 -0.35
C SER A 87 -3.97 9.15 -0.12
N GLN A 88 -3.83 10.27 0.58
CA GLN A 88 -4.97 11.14 0.92
C GLN A 88 -5.71 11.61 -0.33
N ASN A 89 -4.96 11.99 -1.36
CA ASN A 89 -5.52 12.59 -2.58
C ASN A 89 -5.42 11.64 -3.78
N GLU A 90 -5.46 10.35 -3.54
CA GLU A 90 -5.45 9.35 -4.59
C GLU A 90 -6.73 9.45 -5.43
N LEU A 91 -6.58 9.54 -6.75
CA LEU A 91 -7.71 9.48 -7.66
C LEU A 91 -7.88 8.04 -8.13
N ALA A 92 -8.85 7.35 -7.56
CA ALA A 92 -9.18 6.01 -8.01
C ALA A 92 -9.75 6.09 -9.43
N TRP A 93 -9.33 5.19 -10.29
CA TRP A 93 -9.72 5.24 -11.70
C TRP A 93 -11.23 5.11 -11.91
N TRP A 94 -11.91 4.44 -11.00
CA TRP A 94 -13.36 4.21 -11.10
C TRP A 94 -14.20 5.35 -10.54
N ASN A 95 -13.60 6.32 -9.87
CA ASN A 95 -14.33 7.43 -9.28
C ASN A 95 -13.59 8.76 -9.41
N SER A 96 -12.75 8.89 -10.43
CA SER A 96 -11.96 10.10 -10.64
C SER A 96 -12.84 11.35 -10.78
N GLU A 97 -14.02 11.24 -11.38
CA GLU A 97 -14.93 12.35 -11.52
C GLU A 97 -15.49 12.84 -10.19
N SER A 98 -15.79 11.93 -9.27
CA SER A 98 -16.33 12.30 -7.98
C SER A 98 -15.33 13.07 -7.13
N ARG A 99 -14.04 12.92 -7.37
CA ARG A 99 -12.99 13.63 -6.65
C ARG A 99 -12.76 15.04 -7.15
N ASN A 100 -13.32 15.39 -8.27
CA ASN A 100 -13.24 16.74 -8.84
C ASN A 100 -14.37 17.64 -8.36
N VAL A 101 -15.22 17.13 -7.52
CA VAL A 101 -16.37 17.86 -7.00
C VAL A 101 -16.03 18.51 -5.67
#